data_9a17014f7c66be3886f6dc527ca9edf2
#
_entry.id   9a17014f7c66be3886f6dc527ca9edf2
#
_cell.length_a   1.000
_cell.length_b   1.000
_cell.length_c   1.000
_cell.angle_alpha   90.00
_cell.angle_beta   90.00
_cell.angle_gamma   90.00
#
_symmetry.space_group_name_H-M   'P 1'
#
loop_
_entity.id
_entity.type
_entity.pdbx_description
1 polymer ?
#
loop_
_entity_poly.entity_id
_entity_poly.type
_entity_poly.pdbx_seq_one_letter_code
_entity_poly.pdbx_strand_id
1 'polypeptide(L)'
;MSSSFFSSRFADKVALVTGATSGIGRAAAIAYAREGAKVVVAGRRSEAGNAVVRAITDAGGEAIFVKTDVTREADIVALVSRTLDQFGRLDVAFNNAGWLGKLAPIAEQTNENYNEIFDANVRGVFWSMKYEIPAMLGSGGGSIVNNASMGGSIGFPNFGLYVASKHAVIGLTRTAALEYANRGVRVNTVSPGGIQTEMLDSAFGAGDTDHKKTMAELHPIGRLGSSEEVADAVLYLSAPGASFVTGHDLVVDGAFTVR
;
A
#
# COMPACT_ATOMS: atom_id res chain seq x y z
N MET A 1 30.32 -18.45 16.30
CA MET A 1 28.99 -18.87 15.84
C MET A 1 28.01 -17.83 16.34
N SER A 2 27.72 -16.83 15.52
CA SER A 2 26.72 -15.80 15.82
C SER A 2 25.39 -16.32 15.30
N SER A 3 24.56 -16.90 16.18
CA SER A 3 23.19 -17.20 15.84
C SER A 3 22.45 -15.87 15.71
N SER A 4 22.13 -15.48 14.48
CA SER A 4 21.22 -14.38 14.24
C SER A 4 19.84 -14.78 14.78
N PHE A 5 19.45 -14.19 15.91
CA PHE A 5 18.11 -14.34 16.51
C PHE A 5 17.00 -13.68 15.68
N PHE A 6 17.29 -13.23 14.48
CA PHE A 6 16.28 -12.71 13.54
C PHE A 6 15.88 -13.83 12.58
N SER A 7 14.90 -14.63 13.01
CA SER A 7 14.08 -15.38 12.06
C SER A 7 13.44 -14.36 11.13
N SER A 8 13.75 -14.38 9.83
CA SER A 8 13.12 -13.50 8.85
C SER A 8 11.64 -13.85 8.80
N ARG A 9 10.77 -12.86 9.14
CA ARG A 9 9.31 -13.05 9.29
C ARG A 9 8.64 -13.53 8.03
N PHE A 10 9.26 -13.30 6.87
CA PHE A 10 8.73 -13.60 5.55
C PHE A 10 9.63 -14.56 4.75
N ALA A 11 10.46 -15.39 5.42
CA ALA A 11 11.23 -16.41 4.73
C ALA A 11 10.31 -17.30 3.89
N ASP A 12 10.72 -17.57 2.64
CA ASP A 12 9.98 -18.36 1.65
C ASP A 12 8.58 -17.82 1.28
N LYS A 13 8.26 -16.58 1.66
CA LYS A 13 7.01 -15.91 1.32
C LYS A 13 7.17 -15.05 0.07
N VAL A 14 6.08 -14.90 -0.66
CA VAL A 14 6.00 -14.02 -1.84
C VAL A 14 5.14 -12.81 -1.49
N ALA A 15 5.72 -11.62 -1.59
CA ALA A 15 5.08 -10.33 -1.35
C ALA A 15 4.91 -9.57 -2.66
N LEU A 16 3.67 -9.18 -2.97
CA LEU A 16 3.32 -8.33 -4.10
C LEU A 16 3.03 -6.92 -3.60
N VAL A 17 3.65 -5.90 -4.19
CA VAL A 17 3.45 -4.50 -3.81
C VAL A 17 3.11 -3.66 -5.03
N THR A 18 1.91 -3.05 -5.04
CA THR A 18 1.52 -2.10 -6.09
C THR A 18 1.97 -0.67 -5.75
N GLY A 19 2.24 0.15 -6.77
CA GLY A 19 2.80 1.49 -6.54
C GLY A 19 4.20 1.46 -5.89
N ALA A 20 4.95 0.38 -6.11
CA ALA A 20 6.23 0.10 -5.44
C ALA A 20 7.43 0.86 -6.03
N THR A 21 7.22 1.79 -6.96
CA THR A 21 8.30 2.52 -7.63
C THR A 21 8.78 3.75 -6.87
N SER A 22 8.10 4.17 -5.80
CA SER A 22 8.47 5.32 -4.93
C SER A 22 7.76 5.26 -3.58
N GLY A 23 8.12 6.18 -2.69
CA GLY A 23 7.45 6.43 -1.41
C GLY A 23 7.22 5.17 -0.57
N ILE A 24 6.04 5.07 0.02
CA ILE A 24 5.64 3.99 0.93
C ILE A 24 5.76 2.61 0.27
N GLY A 25 5.32 2.47 -0.99
CA GLY A 25 5.39 1.20 -1.71
C GLY A 25 6.81 0.71 -1.93
N ARG A 26 7.74 1.63 -2.28
CA ARG A 26 9.16 1.30 -2.40
C ARG A 26 9.76 0.89 -1.05
N ALA A 27 9.46 1.63 0.02
CA ALA A 27 9.93 1.31 1.36
C ALA A 27 9.44 -0.06 1.83
N ALA A 28 8.15 -0.36 1.62
CA ALA A 28 7.56 -1.66 1.96
C ALA A 28 8.17 -2.81 1.14
N ALA A 29 8.38 -2.64 -0.19
CA ALA A 29 9.01 -3.66 -1.03
C ALA A 29 10.42 -4.01 -0.54
N ILE A 30 11.24 -3.00 -0.22
CA ILE A 30 12.59 -3.20 0.33
C ILE A 30 12.52 -3.84 1.72
N ALA A 31 11.59 -3.42 2.58
CA ALA A 31 11.43 -3.96 3.92
C ALA A 31 11.00 -5.45 3.89
N TYR A 32 10.07 -5.84 3.02
CA TYR A 32 9.72 -7.25 2.82
C TYR A 32 10.91 -8.10 2.39
N ALA A 33 11.72 -7.60 1.44
CA ALA A 33 12.92 -8.32 1.00
C ALA A 33 13.95 -8.49 2.12
N ARG A 34 14.17 -7.47 2.95
CA ARG A 34 15.06 -7.54 4.13
C ARG A 34 14.60 -8.59 5.15
N GLU A 35 13.30 -8.83 5.21
CA GLU A 35 12.69 -9.84 6.08
C GLU A 35 12.54 -11.21 5.38
N GLY A 36 13.21 -11.40 4.23
CA GLY A 36 13.33 -12.70 3.55
C GLY A 36 12.25 -13.01 2.53
N ALA A 37 11.35 -12.08 2.20
CA ALA A 37 10.36 -12.31 1.15
C ALA A 37 10.99 -12.22 -0.24
N LYS A 38 10.43 -13.01 -1.19
CA LYS A 38 10.55 -12.76 -2.62
C LYS A 38 9.55 -11.68 -3.01
N VAL A 39 9.99 -10.66 -3.74
CA VAL A 39 9.18 -9.45 -3.92
C VAL A 39 8.78 -9.22 -5.37
N VAL A 40 7.49 -8.98 -5.61
CA VAL A 40 6.98 -8.48 -6.89
C VAL A 40 6.74 -6.98 -6.76
N VAL A 41 7.58 -6.21 -7.44
CA VAL A 41 7.52 -4.75 -7.53
C VAL A 41 6.62 -4.37 -8.68
N ALA A 42 5.45 -3.81 -8.42
CA ALA A 42 4.49 -3.44 -9.46
C ALA A 42 4.29 -1.92 -9.56
N GLY A 43 4.22 -1.41 -10.79
CA GLY A 43 3.99 0.01 -11.06
C GLY A 43 4.16 0.39 -12.51
N ARG A 44 3.85 1.64 -12.86
CA ARG A 44 3.86 2.13 -14.25
C ARG A 44 5.27 2.49 -14.75
N ARG A 45 6.16 2.94 -13.85
CA ARG A 45 7.49 3.50 -14.17
C ARG A 45 8.54 2.39 -14.20
N SER A 46 8.87 1.86 -15.38
CA SER A 46 9.75 0.70 -15.54
C SER A 46 11.17 0.95 -15.02
N GLU A 47 11.74 2.12 -15.29
CA GLU A 47 13.09 2.45 -14.82
C GLU A 47 13.18 2.50 -13.29
N ALA A 48 12.24 3.21 -12.64
CA ALA A 48 12.17 3.29 -11.19
C ALA A 48 11.88 1.92 -10.54
N GLY A 49 11.00 1.11 -11.16
CA GLY A 49 10.72 -0.25 -10.68
C GLY A 49 11.94 -1.16 -10.76
N ASN A 50 12.67 -1.13 -11.86
CA ASN A 50 13.92 -1.87 -12.01
C ASN A 50 15.01 -1.38 -11.05
N ALA A 51 15.03 -0.09 -10.69
CA ALA A 51 15.94 0.42 -9.68
C ALA A 51 15.62 -0.15 -8.28
N VAL A 52 14.35 -0.34 -7.94
CA VAL A 52 13.94 -1.01 -6.69
C VAL A 52 14.36 -2.48 -6.72
N VAL A 53 14.15 -3.19 -7.84
CA VAL A 53 14.59 -4.59 -7.98
C VAL A 53 16.11 -4.67 -7.77
N ARG A 54 16.90 -3.82 -8.43
CA ARG A 54 18.36 -3.79 -8.21
C ARG A 54 18.72 -3.57 -6.75
N ALA A 55 18.10 -2.60 -6.09
CA ALA A 55 18.36 -2.33 -4.66
C ALA A 55 18.10 -3.55 -3.77
N ILE A 56 17.09 -4.37 -4.11
CA ILE A 56 16.78 -5.61 -3.40
C ILE A 56 17.81 -6.70 -3.73
N THR A 57 18.14 -6.90 -5.01
CA THR A 57 19.04 -7.97 -5.45
C THR A 57 20.50 -7.71 -5.06
N ASP A 58 20.95 -6.47 -5.11
CA ASP A 58 22.29 -6.07 -4.64
C ASP A 58 22.47 -6.30 -3.13
N ALA A 59 21.36 -6.27 -2.37
CA ALA A 59 21.34 -6.62 -0.95
C ALA A 59 21.16 -8.13 -0.69
N GLY A 60 21.13 -8.97 -1.75
CA GLY A 60 21.02 -10.42 -1.64
C GLY A 60 19.57 -10.95 -1.60
N GLY A 61 18.57 -10.11 -1.80
CA GLY A 61 17.16 -10.51 -1.90
C GLY A 61 16.77 -10.99 -3.30
N GLU A 62 15.54 -11.45 -3.45
CA GLU A 62 14.96 -11.88 -4.72
C GLU A 62 13.76 -11.02 -5.09
N ALA A 63 13.77 -10.38 -6.27
CA ALA A 63 12.66 -9.55 -6.73
C ALA A 63 12.52 -9.54 -8.24
N ILE A 64 11.29 -9.29 -8.71
CA ILE A 64 10.99 -8.99 -10.11
C ILE A 64 10.19 -7.69 -10.21
N PHE A 65 10.29 -7.03 -11.36
CA PHE A 65 9.42 -5.91 -11.71
C PHE A 65 8.36 -6.35 -12.71
N VAL A 66 7.10 -5.95 -12.46
CA VAL A 66 5.98 -6.13 -13.39
C VAL A 66 5.38 -4.75 -13.68
N LYS A 67 5.43 -4.33 -14.95
CA LYS A 67 4.79 -3.08 -15.37
C LYS A 67 3.28 -3.23 -15.23
N THR A 68 2.66 -2.40 -14.39
CA THR A 68 1.25 -2.51 -14.02
C THR A 68 0.63 -1.14 -13.89
N ASP A 69 -0.49 -0.92 -14.57
CA ASP A 69 -1.39 0.18 -14.32
C ASP A 69 -2.65 -0.37 -13.61
N VAL A 70 -2.85 -0.02 -12.34
CA VAL A 70 -3.96 -0.53 -11.54
C VAL A 70 -5.33 -0.07 -12.03
N THR A 71 -5.40 0.92 -12.93
CA THR A 71 -6.63 1.36 -13.59
C THR A 71 -7.03 0.46 -14.77
N ARG A 72 -6.28 -0.61 -15.03
CA ARG A 72 -6.52 -1.58 -16.10
C ARG A 72 -6.63 -2.99 -15.53
N GLU A 73 -7.81 -3.58 -15.56
CA GLU A 73 -8.04 -4.92 -15.01
C GLU A 73 -7.09 -5.97 -15.61
N ALA A 74 -6.84 -5.89 -16.94
CA ALA A 74 -5.94 -6.81 -17.62
C ALA A 74 -4.50 -6.78 -17.06
N ASP A 75 -4.03 -5.61 -16.64
CA ASP A 75 -2.69 -5.48 -16.03
C ASP A 75 -2.64 -6.16 -14.66
N ILE A 76 -3.73 -6.08 -13.87
CA ILE A 76 -3.84 -6.77 -12.57
C ILE A 76 -3.86 -8.29 -12.76
N VAL A 77 -4.64 -8.78 -13.74
CA VAL A 77 -4.65 -10.21 -14.10
C VAL A 77 -3.25 -10.69 -14.45
N ALA A 78 -2.56 -9.94 -15.34
CA ALA A 78 -1.19 -10.26 -15.75
C ALA A 78 -0.20 -10.22 -14.58
N LEU A 79 -0.36 -9.25 -13.65
CA LEU A 79 0.46 -9.12 -12.45
C LEU A 79 0.38 -10.35 -11.55
N VAL A 80 -0.84 -10.78 -11.23
CA VAL A 80 -1.06 -11.96 -10.36
C VAL A 80 -0.60 -13.24 -11.08
N SER A 81 -0.93 -13.41 -12.37
CA SER A 81 -0.43 -14.54 -13.16
C SER A 81 1.09 -14.60 -13.15
N ARG A 82 1.77 -13.48 -13.45
CA ARG A 82 3.23 -13.41 -13.46
C ARG A 82 3.85 -13.71 -12.10
N THR A 83 3.17 -13.33 -11.01
CA THR A 83 3.59 -13.66 -9.64
C THR A 83 3.58 -15.17 -9.41
N LEU A 84 2.48 -15.82 -9.80
CA LEU A 84 2.33 -17.27 -9.67
C LEU A 84 3.28 -18.05 -10.60
N ASP A 85 3.45 -17.61 -11.84
CA ASP A 85 4.38 -18.22 -12.80
C ASP A 85 5.83 -18.17 -12.32
N GLN A 86 6.23 -17.07 -11.67
CA GLN A 86 7.60 -16.86 -11.22
C GLN A 86 7.91 -17.56 -9.89
N PHE A 87 6.97 -17.51 -8.94
CA PHE A 87 7.21 -17.90 -7.55
C PHE A 87 6.31 -19.03 -7.06
N GLY A 88 5.32 -19.45 -7.85
CA GLY A 88 4.41 -20.55 -7.52
C GLY A 88 3.36 -20.25 -6.45
N ARG A 89 3.38 -19.05 -5.84
CA ARG A 89 2.50 -18.68 -4.73
C ARG A 89 2.35 -17.17 -4.55
N LEU A 90 1.36 -16.77 -3.77
CA LEU A 90 1.20 -15.41 -3.27
C LEU A 90 0.79 -15.49 -1.78
N ASP A 91 1.58 -14.89 -0.90
CA ASP A 91 1.35 -14.91 0.56
C ASP A 91 0.93 -13.55 1.11
N VAL A 92 1.50 -12.48 0.55
CA VAL A 92 1.28 -11.11 1.01
C VAL A 92 1.02 -10.20 -0.18
N ALA A 93 0.02 -9.32 -0.05
CA ALA A 93 -0.20 -8.24 -0.99
C ALA A 93 -0.30 -6.89 -0.26
N PHE A 94 0.40 -5.89 -0.78
CA PHE A 94 0.24 -4.50 -0.35
C PHE A 94 -0.31 -3.67 -1.49
N ASN A 95 -1.60 -3.39 -1.46
CA ASN A 95 -2.31 -2.57 -2.43
C ASN A 95 -2.10 -1.10 -2.10
N ASN A 96 -0.97 -0.56 -2.54
CA ASN A 96 -0.53 0.79 -2.19
C ASN A 96 -0.71 1.81 -3.33
N ALA A 97 -0.80 1.38 -4.58
CA ALA A 97 -1.01 2.29 -5.69
C ALA A 97 -2.24 3.19 -5.46
N GLY A 98 -2.07 4.50 -5.66
CA GLY A 98 -3.15 5.46 -5.47
C GLY A 98 -2.84 6.81 -6.10
N TRP A 99 -3.87 7.64 -6.19
CA TRP A 99 -3.83 8.97 -6.77
C TRP A 99 -4.59 9.96 -5.89
N LEU A 100 -4.00 11.13 -5.64
CA LEU A 100 -4.60 12.18 -4.83
C LEU A 100 -5.65 13.01 -5.63
N GLY A 101 -5.46 13.10 -6.93
CA GLY A 101 -6.27 13.91 -7.81
C GLY A 101 -5.98 15.41 -7.71
N LYS A 102 -6.83 16.21 -8.34
CA LYS A 102 -6.79 17.66 -8.24
C LYS A 102 -7.61 18.12 -7.04
N LEU A 103 -7.00 18.94 -6.20
CA LEU A 103 -7.65 19.50 -5.01
C LEU A 103 -8.56 20.66 -5.40
N ALA A 104 -9.83 20.59 -5.01
CA ALA A 104 -10.82 21.65 -5.23
C ALA A 104 -12.02 21.48 -4.29
N PRO A 105 -12.79 22.55 -4.01
CA PRO A 105 -14.08 22.44 -3.35
C PRO A 105 -15.01 21.45 -4.06
N ILE A 106 -15.93 20.83 -3.33
CA ILE A 106 -16.77 19.76 -3.88
C ILE A 106 -17.61 20.21 -5.08
N ALA A 107 -18.08 21.47 -5.07
CA ALA A 107 -18.89 22.04 -6.16
C ALA A 107 -18.06 22.33 -7.43
N GLU A 108 -16.74 22.34 -7.34
CA GLU A 108 -15.80 22.59 -8.44
C GLU A 108 -15.15 21.32 -8.97
N GLN A 109 -15.44 20.16 -8.37
CA GLN A 109 -14.91 18.89 -8.82
C GLN A 109 -15.47 18.48 -10.19
N THR A 110 -14.64 17.81 -10.99
CA THR A 110 -15.02 17.34 -12.32
C THR A 110 -15.22 15.83 -12.37
N ASN A 111 -15.98 15.34 -13.35
CA ASN A 111 -16.17 13.92 -13.59
C ASN A 111 -14.83 13.23 -13.94
N GLU A 112 -13.94 13.90 -14.64
CA GLU A 112 -12.62 13.39 -15.00
C GLU A 112 -11.80 13.13 -13.74
N ASN A 113 -11.73 14.10 -12.82
CA ASN A 113 -11.02 13.94 -11.54
C ASN A 113 -11.64 12.83 -10.67
N TYR A 114 -12.98 12.74 -10.65
CA TYR A 114 -13.69 11.66 -10.00
C TYR A 114 -13.26 10.29 -10.56
N ASN A 115 -13.30 10.14 -11.88
CA ASN A 115 -12.93 8.88 -12.54
C ASN A 115 -11.47 8.51 -12.27
N GLU A 116 -10.53 9.43 -12.43
CA GLU A 116 -9.11 9.20 -12.18
C GLU A 116 -8.84 8.72 -10.75
N ILE A 117 -9.46 9.35 -9.75
CA ILE A 117 -9.28 9.00 -8.33
C ILE A 117 -9.92 7.64 -8.04
N PHE A 118 -11.18 7.42 -8.46
CA PHE A 118 -11.89 6.19 -8.14
C PHE A 118 -11.36 4.99 -8.93
N ASP A 119 -10.91 5.18 -10.16
CA ASP A 119 -10.28 4.12 -10.96
C ASP A 119 -8.97 3.64 -10.31
N ALA A 120 -8.13 4.56 -9.83
CA ALA A 120 -6.89 4.19 -9.18
C ALA A 120 -7.11 3.65 -7.75
N ASN A 121 -7.85 4.40 -6.91
CA ASN A 121 -7.89 4.16 -5.46
C ASN A 121 -8.91 3.08 -5.06
N VAL A 122 -10.03 2.96 -5.78
CA VAL A 122 -11.13 2.06 -5.41
C VAL A 122 -11.17 0.87 -6.35
N ARG A 123 -11.31 1.11 -7.66
CA ARG A 123 -11.41 0.04 -8.65
C ARG A 123 -10.13 -0.79 -8.72
N GLY A 124 -8.95 -0.13 -8.66
CA GLY A 124 -7.66 -0.81 -8.63
C GLY A 124 -7.51 -1.72 -7.41
N VAL A 125 -7.91 -1.27 -6.21
CA VAL A 125 -7.90 -2.11 -4.99
C VAL A 125 -8.91 -3.24 -5.10
N PHE A 126 -10.11 -2.98 -5.61
CA PHE A 126 -11.11 -4.02 -5.84
C PHE A 126 -10.61 -5.11 -6.77
N TRP A 127 -10.05 -4.75 -7.94
CA TRP A 127 -9.49 -5.73 -8.87
C TRP A 127 -8.29 -6.47 -8.29
N SER A 128 -7.40 -5.77 -7.59
CA SER A 128 -6.28 -6.42 -6.89
C SER A 128 -6.80 -7.52 -5.96
N MET A 129 -7.69 -7.22 -5.04
CA MET A 129 -8.26 -8.22 -4.12
C MET A 129 -9.01 -9.34 -4.87
N LYS A 130 -9.75 -9.01 -5.94
CA LYS A 130 -10.49 -9.99 -6.77
C LYS A 130 -9.59 -11.10 -7.30
N TYR A 131 -8.35 -10.80 -7.67
CA TYR A 131 -7.40 -11.76 -8.22
C TYR A 131 -6.37 -12.28 -7.21
N GLU A 132 -6.01 -11.48 -6.20
CA GLU A 132 -5.09 -11.88 -5.14
C GLU A 132 -5.71 -12.91 -4.19
N ILE A 133 -6.97 -12.75 -3.82
CA ILE A 133 -7.65 -13.66 -2.88
C ILE A 133 -7.68 -15.11 -3.41
N PRO A 134 -8.11 -15.40 -4.65
CA PRO A 134 -8.04 -16.77 -5.18
C PRO A 134 -6.62 -17.32 -5.22
N ALA A 135 -5.61 -16.51 -5.58
CA ALA A 135 -4.21 -16.90 -5.59
C ALA A 135 -3.70 -17.26 -4.17
N MET A 136 -4.06 -16.47 -3.16
CA MET A 136 -3.73 -16.74 -1.76
C MET A 136 -4.42 -18.00 -1.24
N LEU A 137 -5.69 -18.21 -1.58
CA LEU A 137 -6.41 -19.43 -1.21
C LEU A 137 -5.75 -20.67 -1.81
N GLY A 138 -5.27 -20.60 -3.05
CA GLY A 138 -4.49 -21.65 -3.69
C GLY A 138 -3.11 -21.88 -3.03
N SER A 139 -2.58 -20.87 -2.33
CA SER A 139 -1.30 -20.92 -1.61
C SER A 139 -1.44 -21.32 -0.15
N GLY A 140 -2.65 -21.60 0.34
CA GLY A 140 -2.94 -21.99 1.72
C GLY A 140 -3.26 -20.83 2.67
N GLY A 141 -3.63 -19.67 2.13
CA GLY A 141 -3.97 -18.46 2.87
C GLY A 141 -2.99 -17.31 2.63
N GLY A 142 -3.25 -16.15 3.24
CA GLY A 142 -2.41 -14.98 3.03
C GLY A 142 -2.83 -13.75 3.82
N SER A 143 -2.17 -12.63 3.56
CA SER A 143 -2.50 -11.35 4.15
C SER A 143 -2.49 -10.23 3.10
N ILE A 144 -3.58 -9.47 3.02
CA ILE A 144 -3.70 -8.27 2.21
C ILE A 144 -3.70 -7.05 3.11
N VAL A 145 -2.89 -6.07 2.77
CA VAL A 145 -2.95 -4.73 3.37
C VAL A 145 -3.31 -3.74 2.26
N ASN A 146 -4.39 -2.99 2.44
CA ASN A 146 -4.80 -1.94 1.53
C ASN A 146 -4.36 -0.57 2.08
N ASN A 147 -3.74 0.26 1.25
CA ASN A 147 -3.33 1.60 1.66
C ASN A 147 -4.52 2.57 1.61
N ALA A 148 -5.11 2.83 2.78
CA ALA A 148 -6.13 3.85 2.93
C ALA A 148 -5.48 5.24 3.17
N SER A 149 -5.91 5.96 4.19
CA SER A 149 -5.40 7.26 4.63
C SER A 149 -6.13 7.66 5.92
N MET A 150 -5.56 8.54 6.73
CA MET A 150 -6.33 9.26 7.75
C MET A 150 -7.59 9.91 7.17
N GLY A 151 -7.56 10.31 5.88
CA GLY A 151 -8.73 10.76 5.11
C GLY A 151 -9.79 9.68 4.84
N GLY A 152 -9.55 8.43 5.22
CA GLY A 152 -10.56 7.37 5.24
C GLY A 152 -11.46 7.39 6.48
N SER A 153 -11.13 8.23 7.48
CA SER A 153 -11.87 8.34 8.75
C SER A 153 -12.32 9.76 9.06
N ILE A 154 -11.68 10.77 8.49
CA ILE A 154 -12.00 12.19 8.67
C ILE A 154 -12.07 12.93 7.33
N GLY A 155 -12.70 14.12 7.33
CA GLY A 155 -12.78 14.98 6.14
C GLY A 155 -11.69 16.05 6.12
N PHE A 156 -11.32 16.46 4.88
CA PHE A 156 -10.45 17.61 4.65
C PHE A 156 -11.06 18.55 3.59
N PRO A 157 -11.01 19.86 3.79
CA PRO A 157 -11.40 20.80 2.75
C PRO A 157 -10.61 20.55 1.45
N ASN A 158 -11.28 20.62 0.31
CA ASN A 158 -10.75 20.40 -1.03
C ASN A 158 -10.35 18.93 -1.40
N PHE A 159 -10.40 17.99 -0.47
CA PHE A 159 -10.04 16.58 -0.69
C PHE A 159 -11.26 15.67 -0.87
N GLY A 160 -12.45 16.19 -1.11
CA GLY A 160 -13.71 15.43 -1.04
C GLY A 160 -13.70 14.10 -1.78
N LEU A 161 -13.24 14.06 -3.04
CA LEU A 161 -13.19 12.83 -3.84
C LEU A 161 -12.13 11.82 -3.31
N TYR A 162 -10.96 12.32 -2.92
CA TYR A 162 -9.93 11.48 -2.32
C TYR A 162 -10.41 10.87 -1.00
N VAL A 163 -10.96 11.68 -0.10
CA VAL A 163 -11.55 11.24 1.17
C VAL A 163 -12.61 10.15 0.94
N ALA A 164 -13.55 10.39 0.02
CA ALA A 164 -14.57 9.41 -0.34
C ALA A 164 -13.95 8.09 -0.84
N SER A 165 -12.90 8.16 -1.69
CA SER A 165 -12.22 6.98 -2.20
C SER A 165 -11.55 6.16 -1.07
N LYS A 166 -10.95 6.83 -0.07
CA LYS A 166 -10.28 6.16 1.06
C LYS A 166 -11.27 5.55 2.07
N HIS A 167 -12.43 6.16 2.27
CA HIS A 167 -13.55 5.53 2.99
C HIS A 167 -14.02 4.25 2.27
N ALA A 168 -14.12 4.28 0.95
CA ALA A 168 -14.50 3.11 0.15
C ALA A 168 -13.49 1.96 0.31
N VAL A 169 -12.17 2.24 0.35
CA VAL A 169 -11.13 1.23 0.58
C VAL A 169 -11.30 0.55 1.94
N ILE A 170 -11.58 1.32 3.00
CA ILE A 170 -11.85 0.76 4.35
C ILE A 170 -13.10 -0.13 4.31
N GLY A 171 -14.17 0.31 3.63
CA GLY A 171 -15.40 -0.49 3.46
C GLY A 171 -15.15 -1.83 2.75
N LEU A 172 -14.44 -1.80 1.61
CA LEU A 172 -14.06 -3.00 0.87
C LEU A 172 -13.21 -3.95 1.72
N THR A 173 -12.25 -3.41 2.48
CA THR A 173 -11.38 -4.19 3.37
C THR A 173 -12.16 -4.93 4.45
N ARG A 174 -13.09 -4.25 5.13
CA ARG A 174 -13.92 -4.85 6.18
C ARG A 174 -14.81 -5.98 5.62
N THR A 175 -15.40 -5.76 4.46
CA THR A 175 -16.23 -6.77 3.79
C THR A 175 -15.39 -8.00 3.41
N ALA A 176 -14.25 -7.80 2.74
CA ALA A 176 -13.37 -8.91 2.36
C ALA A 176 -12.84 -9.68 3.59
N ALA A 177 -12.54 -8.98 4.70
CA ALA A 177 -12.13 -9.62 5.94
C ALA A 177 -13.22 -10.57 6.48
N LEU A 178 -14.48 -10.15 6.48
CA LEU A 178 -15.61 -10.99 6.92
C LEU A 178 -15.82 -12.22 6.01
N GLU A 179 -15.62 -12.07 4.71
CA GLU A 179 -15.84 -13.13 3.73
C GLU A 179 -14.75 -14.21 3.73
N TYR A 180 -13.50 -13.84 4.07
CA TYR A 180 -12.36 -14.71 3.85
C TYR A 180 -11.55 -15.07 5.11
N ALA A 181 -11.86 -14.51 6.29
CA ALA A 181 -11.15 -14.79 7.53
C ALA A 181 -11.14 -16.29 7.88
N ASN A 182 -12.29 -16.96 7.76
CA ASN A 182 -12.43 -18.41 8.03
C ASN A 182 -11.78 -19.30 6.95
N ARG A 183 -11.28 -18.69 5.88
CA ARG A 183 -10.58 -19.35 4.77
C ARG A 183 -9.07 -19.05 4.78
N GLY A 184 -8.57 -18.43 5.87
CA GLY A 184 -7.15 -18.17 6.07
C GLY A 184 -6.60 -16.95 5.34
N VAL A 185 -7.45 -16.04 4.83
CA VAL A 185 -7.01 -14.76 4.26
C VAL A 185 -7.41 -13.62 5.20
N ARG A 186 -6.42 -12.88 5.67
CA ARG A 186 -6.63 -11.65 6.46
C ARG A 186 -6.56 -10.43 5.54
N VAL A 187 -7.45 -9.47 5.75
CA VAL A 187 -7.47 -8.22 4.98
C VAL A 187 -7.58 -7.04 5.94
N ASN A 188 -6.60 -6.12 5.90
CA ASN A 188 -6.53 -4.95 6.76
C ASN A 188 -6.25 -3.68 5.94
N THR A 189 -6.43 -2.51 6.54
CA THR A 189 -5.92 -1.25 6.01
C THR A 189 -4.80 -0.69 6.89
N VAL A 190 -3.88 0.01 6.24
CA VAL A 190 -3.02 1.01 6.89
C VAL A 190 -3.51 2.39 6.46
N SER A 191 -3.64 3.31 7.42
CA SER A 191 -4.14 4.67 7.20
C SER A 191 -3.08 5.72 7.59
N PRO A 192 -2.17 6.07 6.65
CA PRO A 192 -1.13 7.05 6.93
C PRO A 192 -1.68 8.46 7.09
N GLY A 193 -1.01 9.26 7.94
CA GLY A 193 -1.12 10.71 8.01
C GLY A 193 -0.34 11.40 6.89
N GLY A 194 0.19 12.58 7.18
CA GLY A 194 1.12 13.29 6.29
C GLY A 194 2.47 12.61 6.25
N ILE A 195 2.79 11.95 5.14
CA ILE A 195 4.05 11.21 4.94
C ILE A 195 4.90 11.92 3.88
N GLN A 196 6.20 12.05 4.15
CA GLN A 196 7.14 12.67 3.21
C GLN A 196 7.35 11.76 2.00
N THR A 197 6.68 12.08 0.87
CA THR A 197 6.65 11.28 -0.36
C THR A 197 6.57 12.18 -1.59
N GLU A 198 6.91 11.63 -2.76
CA GLU A 198 6.70 12.30 -4.06
C GLU A 198 5.23 12.74 -4.27
N MET A 199 4.26 12.00 -3.72
CA MET A 199 2.84 12.36 -3.81
C MET A 199 2.55 13.66 -3.07
N LEU A 200 3.09 13.82 -1.85
CA LEU A 200 2.96 15.04 -1.08
C LEU A 200 3.65 16.22 -1.79
N ASP A 201 4.85 16.00 -2.31
CA ASP A 201 5.59 16.99 -3.07
C ASP A 201 4.85 17.44 -4.34
N SER A 202 4.18 16.51 -5.02
CA SER A 202 3.37 16.81 -6.22
C SER A 202 2.11 17.60 -5.90
N ALA A 203 1.51 17.39 -4.73
CA ALA A 203 0.30 18.07 -4.31
C ALA A 203 0.54 19.54 -3.92
N PHE A 204 1.69 19.82 -3.30
CA PHE A 204 1.96 21.11 -2.66
C PHE A 204 3.20 21.81 -3.20
N GLY A 205 3.93 21.22 -4.12
CA GLY A 205 5.18 21.71 -4.67
C GLY A 205 6.41 21.17 -3.91
N ALA A 206 7.36 20.60 -4.64
CA ALA A 206 8.57 19.97 -4.07
C ALA A 206 9.47 20.92 -3.24
N GLY A 207 9.35 22.23 -3.46
CA GLY A 207 10.10 23.28 -2.76
C GLY A 207 9.32 24.03 -1.68
N ASP A 208 8.05 23.70 -1.46
CA ASP A 208 7.20 24.41 -0.49
C ASP A 208 7.48 23.94 0.95
N THR A 209 8.52 24.54 1.53
CA THR A 209 8.93 24.27 2.92
C THR A 209 7.89 24.76 3.94
N ASP A 210 7.16 25.84 3.64
CA ASP A 210 6.18 26.42 4.55
C ASP A 210 4.94 25.55 4.65
N HIS A 211 4.49 24.98 3.53
CA HIS A 211 3.39 24.02 3.54
C HIS A 211 3.75 22.73 4.31
N LYS A 212 4.95 22.19 4.08
CA LYS A 212 5.45 21.01 4.82
C LYS A 212 5.55 21.30 6.32
N LYS A 213 6.01 22.49 6.70
CA LYS A 213 6.07 22.93 8.10
C LYS A 213 4.66 23.02 8.71
N THR A 214 3.73 23.65 8.03
CA THR A 214 2.33 23.73 8.47
C THR A 214 1.71 22.34 8.63
N MET A 215 1.94 21.44 7.66
CA MET A 215 1.48 20.05 7.78
C MET A 215 2.13 19.31 8.95
N ALA A 216 3.41 19.53 9.21
CA ALA A 216 4.10 18.94 10.37
C ALA A 216 3.51 19.43 11.70
N GLU A 217 3.22 20.73 11.81
CA GLU A 217 2.61 21.36 13.00
C GLU A 217 1.18 20.86 13.26
N LEU A 218 0.47 20.43 12.22
CA LEU A 218 -0.84 19.81 12.35
C LEU A 218 -0.78 18.39 12.94
N HIS A 219 0.38 17.73 12.95
CA HIS A 219 0.55 16.44 13.61
C HIS A 219 1.02 16.65 15.06
N PRO A 220 0.33 16.15 16.08
CA PRO A 220 0.75 16.32 17.49
C PRO A 220 2.19 15.85 17.76
N ILE A 221 2.69 14.89 17.00
CA ILE A 221 4.10 14.43 17.08
C ILE A 221 5.10 15.49 16.57
N GLY A 222 4.64 16.57 15.92
CA GLY A 222 5.45 17.73 15.49
C GLY A 222 6.27 17.52 14.19
N ARG A 223 5.99 16.45 13.42
CA ARG A 223 6.68 16.17 12.17
C ARG A 223 5.81 15.35 11.20
N LEU A 224 6.20 15.33 9.94
CA LEU A 224 5.69 14.35 8.99
C LEU A 224 6.24 12.96 9.32
N GLY A 225 5.50 11.92 8.94
CA GLY A 225 5.96 10.55 8.98
C GLY A 225 6.92 10.23 7.81
N SER A 226 7.69 9.17 7.97
CA SER A 226 8.50 8.60 6.89
C SER A 226 7.80 7.44 6.20
N SER A 227 8.25 7.11 4.98
CA SER A 227 7.77 5.93 4.25
C SER A 227 8.09 4.63 4.99
N GLU A 228 9.19 4.58 5.71
CA GLU A 228 9.66 3.45 6.49
C GLU A 228 8.75 3.19 7.69
N GLU A 229 8.28 4.23 8.40
CA GLU A 229 7.35 4.08 9.54
C GLU A 229 6.02 3.45 9.10
N VAL A 230 5.54 3.80 7.90
CA VAL A 230 4.34 3.15 7.34
C VAL A 230 4.64 1.72 6.89
N ALA A 231 5.82 1.48 6.27
CA ALA A 231 6.24 0.14 5.86
C ALA A 231 6.32 -0.82 7.05
N ASP A 232 6.83 -0.39 8.20
CA ASP A 232 6.88 -1.20 9.42
C ASP A 232 5.48 -1.62 9.90
N ALA A 233 4.50 -0.70 9.84
CA ALA A 233 3.10 -1.00 10.15
C ALA A 233 2.50 -2.02 9.15
N VAL A 234 2.81 -1.88 7.86
CA VAL A 234 2.39 -2.83 6.81
C VAL A 234 2.98 -4.21 7.06
N LEU A 235 4.28 -4.31 7.39
CA LEU A 235 4.91 -5.57 7.71
C LEU A 235 4.30 -6.22 8.96
N TYR A 236 3.98 -5.42 10.00
CA TYR A 236 3.27 -5.93 11.18
C TYR A 236 1.94 -6.57 10.81
N LEU A 237 1.08 -5.85 10.06
CA LEU A 237 -0.24 -6.37 9.64
C LEU A 237 -0.12 -7.63 8.78
N SER A 238 0.96 -7.77 8.03
CA SER A 238 1.21 -8.92 7.14
C SER A 238 1.78 -10.13 7.87
N ALA A 239 2.48 -9.92 8.98
CA ALA A 239 3.24 -10.96 9.69
C ALA A 239 2.35 -11.98 10.42
N PRO A 240 2.87 -13.19 10.71
CA PRO A 240 2.17 -14.20 11.51
C PRO A 240 1.75 -13.70 12.90
N GLY A 241 2.51 -12.75 13.49
CA GLY A 241 2.18 -12.14 14.78
C GLY A 241 0.87 -11.34 14.79
N ALA A 242 0.35 -10.96 13.61
CA ALA A 242 -0.95 -10.31 13.44
C ALA A 242 -2.07 -11.30 13.06
N SER A 243 -1.95 -12.58 13.41
CA SER A 243 -2.88 -13.65 13.00
C SER A 243 -4.32 -13.44 13.45
N PHE A 244 -4.56 -12.67 14.50
CA PHE A 244 -5.90 -12.34 15.01
C PHE A 244 -6.36 -10.93 14.58
N VAL A 245 -5.61 -10.25 13.72
CA VAL A 245 -5.92 -8.90 13.20
C VAL A 245 -6.43 -9.03 11.76
N THR A 246 -7.73 -8.80 11.56
CA THR A 246 -8.38 -8.75 10.24
C THR A 246 -9.55 -7.77 10.27
N GLY A 247 -9.82 -7.07 9.18
CA GLY A 247 -10.83 -6.01 9.08
C GLY A 247 -10.45 -4.72 9.85
N HIS A 248 -9.21 -4.65 10.34
CA HIS A 248 -8.71 -3.51 11.11
C HIS A 248 -8.19 -2.39 10.21
N ASP A 249 -8.38 -1.15 10.67
CA ASP A 249 -7.77 0.05 10.09
C ASP A 249 -6.68 0.56 11.03
N LEU A 250 -5.41 0.32 10.68
CA LEU A 250 -4.27 0.75 11.48
C LEU A 250 -3.85 2.16 11.07
N VAL A 251 -4.19 3.14 11.90
CA VAL A 251 -3.83 4.54 11.67
C VAL A 251 -2.37 4.79 12.08
N VAL A 252 -1.60 5.42 11.18
CA VAL A 252 -0.17 5.78 11.35
C VAL A 252 -0.02 7.26 11.01
N ASP A 253 -0.43 8.14 11.93
CA ASP A 253 -0.65 9.56 11.66
C ASP A 253 -0.09 10.53 12.71
N GLY A 254 0.76 10.07 13.63
CA GLY A 254 1.33 10.92 14.67
C GLY A 254 0.28 11.61 15.54
N ALA A 255 -0.82 10.90 15.82
CA ALA A 255 -1.98 11.34 16.62
C ALA A 255 -2.84 12.43 15.96
N PHE A 256 -2.75 12.60 14.63
CA PHE A 256 -3.53 13.62 13.91
C PHE A 256 -5.05 13.43 14.10
N THR A 257 -5.56 12.20 14.03
CA THR A 257 -7.00 11.91 14.06
C THR A 257 -7.60 11.71 15.46
N VAL A 258 -6.81 11.73 16.51
CA VAL A 258 -7.30 11.52 17.91
C VAL A 258 -7.49 12.80 18.72
N ARG A 259 -7.41 13.97 18.07
CA ARG A 259 -7.65 15.28 18.67
C ARG A 259 -9.02 15.84 18.29
#